data_2ec298a81951cfc2f8538f345df89a74
#
_entry.id   2ec298a81951cfc2f8538f345df89a74
#
_cell.length_a   1.000
_cell.length_b   1.000
_cell.length_c   1.000
_cell.angle_alpha   90.00
_cell.angle_beta   90.00
_cell.angle_gamma   90.00
#
_symmetry.space_group_name_H-M   'P 1'
#
loop_
_entity.id
_entity.type
_entity.pdbx_description
1 polymer ?
#
loop_
_entity_poly.entity_id
_entity_poly.type
_entity_poly.pdbx_seq_one_letter_code
_entity_poly.pdbx_strand_id
1 'polypeptide(L)'
;MDVVIIGAGLSGLTAAATLHEAGISVQVLEADAQIGGRIRSVRDSDGTQAVADLGPTWVWPKYQPVVARWLSKLDIKTFEQFNEGNAVITGYGPEPLYQPMPGQDGMVRIVGGPTTLIDTLAERLGSSNIRTGALVTEISEDGPERITIRLDSGEMITARRVIVAAPLRVVATTIRMPWAPPSLIKVMRETPTWMSSHAKAVVLYDRPFWRDTGLSGRIASRTGPLVEVHDHTCAKMKPAALFGFVGWSPEQRQSSPTQLKQEILDQLSNCLGKAAANPLQLMIQDWATNPRIVNELDLTQPGSHPNVSPDNLREQYLDGRVQFAVSEVSERSPGLIEGALAIGESAAIDFLRTVL
;
A
#
# COMPACT_ATOMS: atom_id res chain seq x y z
N MET A 1 0.46 7.69 27.93
CA MET A 1 1.09 7.42 26.62
C MET A 1 1.54 8.75 26.05
N ASP A 2 2.75 8.82 25.46
CA ASP A 2 3.16 10.06 24.82
C ASP A 2 2.47 10.23 23.46
N VAL A 3 2.55 9.21 22.60
CA VAL A 3 1.98 9.25 21.27
C VAL A 3 1.13 8.01 20.98
N VAL A 4 -0.07 8.20 20.45
CA VAL A 4 -0.88 7.16 19.82
C VAL A 4 -0.88 7.40 18.31
N ILE A 5 -0.65 6.32 17.54
CA ILE A 5 -0.69 6.34 16.08
C ILE A 5 -1.86 5.49 15.61
N ILE A 6 -2.72 6.07 14.78
CA ILE A 6 -3.90 5.40 14.23
C ILE A 6 -3.60 4.94 12.82
N GLY A 7 -3.49 3.63 12.64
CA GLY A 7 -3.13 2.94 11.40
C GLY A 7 -1.70 2.40 11.41
N ALA A 8 -1.57 1.08 11.20
CA ALA A 8 -0.29 0.36 11.07
C ALA A 8 0.11 0.13 9.61
N GLY A 9 -0.21 1.07 8.72
CA GLY A 9 0.37 1.16 7.38
C GLY A 9 1.82 1.65 7.42
N LEU A 10 2.49 1.70 6.28
CA LEU A 10 3.92 2.07 6.20
C LEU A 10 4.22 3.42 6.88
N SER A 11 3.40 4.45 6.66
CA SER A 11 3.62 5.76 7.29
C SER A 11 3.48 5.73 8.80
N GLY A 12 2.45 5.05 9.33
CA GLY A 12 2.25 4.92 10.77
C GLY A 12 3.38 4.14 11.45
N LEU A 13 3.81 3.02 10.86
CA LEU A 13 4.94 2.24 11.38
C LEU A 13 6.26 3.00 11.29
N THR A 14 6.47 3.80 10.24
CA THR A 14 7.66 4.66 10.13
C THR A 14 7.69 5.71 11.23
N ALA A 15 6.56 6.38 11.49
CA ALA A 15 6.44 7.35 12.58
C ALA A 15 6.68 6.67 13.94
N ALA A 16 6.05 5.51 14.17
CA ALA A 16 6.18 4.76 15.41
C ALA A 16 7.62 4.33 15.68
N ALA A 17 8.29 3.71 14.70
CA ALA A 17 9.66 3.26 14.84
C ALA A 17 10.62 4.44 15.09
N THR A 18 10.44 5.57 14.40
CA THR A 18 11.25 6.77 14.59
C THR A 18 11.10 7.36 15.99
N LEU A 19 9.89 7.43 16.52
CA LEU A 19 9.62 7.89 17.89
C LEU A 19 10.14 6.92 18.94
N HIS A 20 9.95 5.64 18.72
CA HIS A 20 10.41 4.59 19.63
C HIS A 20 11.94 4.58 19.75
N GLU A 21 12.65 4.69 18.63
CA GLU A 21 14.13 4.83 18.61
C GLU A 21 14.61 6.06 19.37
N ALA A 22 13.81 7.11 19.48
CA ALA A 22 14.08 8.31 20.27
C ALA A 22 13.66 8.20 21.74
N GLY A 23 13.20 7.02 22.20
CA GLY A 23 12.79 6.77 23.59
C GLY A 23 11.38 7.26 23.95
N ILE A 24 10.56 7.62 22.97
CA ILE A 24 9.18 8.06 23.19
C ILE A 24 8.26 6.85 23.37
N SER A 25 7.34 6.91 24.33
CA SER A 25 6.33 5.84 24.50
C SER A 25 5.26 5.94 23.41
N VAL A 26 5.15 4.89 22.59
CA VAL A 26 4.27 4.85 21.41
C VAL A 26 3.33 3.65 21.48
N GLN A 27 2.08 3.85 21.05
CA GLN A 27 1.12 2.77 20.78
C GLN A 27 0.56 2.97 19.38
N VAL A 28 0.63 1.93 18.55
CA VAL A 28 -0.04 1.87 17.25
C VAL A 28 -1.35 1.12 17.38
N LEU A 29 -2.44 1.72 16.88
CA LEU A 29 -3.77 1.13 16.82
C LEU A 29 -4.13 0.85 15.36
N GLU A 30 -4.32 -0.43 15.04
CA GLU A 30 -4.70 -0.89 13.70
C GLU A 30 -6.09 -1.52 13.73
N ALA A 31 -6.97 -1.06 12.85
CA ALA A 31 -8.35 -1.54 12.78
C ALA A 31 -8.47 -2.93 12.15
N ASP A 32 -7.57 -3.30 11.24
CA ASP A 32 -7.52 -4.63 10.63
C ASP A 32 -6.86 -5.64 11.58
N ALA A 33 -7.06 -6.93 11.32
CA ALA A 33 -6.35 -8.02 12.01
C ALA A 33 -4.85 -8.10 11.62
N GLN A 34 -4.46 -7.45 10.54
CA GLN A 34 -3.10 -7.47 9.99
C GLN A 34 -2.57 -6.05 9.78
N ILE A 35 -1.30 -5.85 10.09
CA ILE A 35 -0.57 -4.62 9.80
C ILE A 35 -0.21 -4.48 8.31
N GLY A 36 0.25 -3.31 7.88
CA GLY A 36 0.76 -3.05 6.53
C GLY A 36 -0.15 -2.20 5.65
N GLY A 37 -1.43 -2.10 5.98
CA GLY A 37 -2.40 -1.33 5.19
C GLY A 37 -2.46 -1.84 3.73
N ARG A 38 -2.11 -0.99 2.76
CA ARG A 38 -2.08 -1.33 1.32
C ARG A 38 -0.85 -2.16 0.89
N ILE A 39 0.10 -2.39 1.78
CA ILE A 39 1.24 -3.30 1.53
C ILE A 39 0.85 -4.69 2.00
N ARG A 40 0.68 -5.59 1.05
CA ARG A 40 0.32 -7.01 1.24
C ARG A 40 1.14 -7.85 0.29
N SER A 41 1.47 -9.08 0.69
CA SER A 41 2.18 -10.03 -0.14
C SER A 41 1.60 -11.43 0.02
N VAL A 42 1.78 -12.24 -1.00
CA VAL A 42 1.66 -13.70 -0.92
C VAL A 42 2.90 -14.22 -0.24
N ARG A 43 2.73 -15.07 0.76
CA ARG A 43 3.85 -15.73 1.41
C ARG A 43 4.00 -17.15 0.88
N ASP A 44 5.20 -17.70 1.04
CA ASP A 44 5.47 -19.12 0.75
C ASP A 44 4.65 -20.06 1.66
N SER A 45 4.74 -21.36 1.42
CA SER A 45 4.00 -22.39 2.17
C SER A 45 4.28 -22.35 3.67
N ASP A 46 5.46 -21.88 4.07
CA ASP A 46 5.89 -21.84 5.46
C ASP A 46 5.55 -20.48 6.10
N GLY A 47 4.97 -19.54 5.35
CA GLY A 47 4.61 -18.21 5.79
C GLY A 47 5.79 -17.28 6.10
N THR A 48 7.02 -17.71 5.78
CA THR A 48 8.25 -17.02 6.19
C THR A 48 8.69 -15.94 5.21
N GLN A 49 8.43 -16.11 3.90
CA GLN A 49 8.90 -15.19 2.87
C GLN A 49 7.78 -14.74 1.95
N ALA A 50 7.78 -13.44 1.62
CA ALA A 50 6.93 -12.94 0.58
C ALA A 50 7.49 -13.36 -0.79
N VAL A 51 6.66 -14.00 -1.59
CA VAL A 51 6.97 -14.52 -2.94
C VAL A 51 6.36 -13.68 -4.05
N ALA A 52 5.31 -12.90 -3.74
CA ALA A 52 4.71 -11.97 -4.67
C ALA A 52 3.94 -10.86 -3.94
N ASP A 53 3.82 -9.70 -4.58
CA ASP A 53 3.22 -8.50 -4.00
C ASP A 53 1.77 -8.32 -4.45
N LEU A 54 0.87 -8.19 -3.51
CA LEU A 54 -0.56 -7.90 -3.75
C LEU A 54 -0.87 -6.39 -3.74
N GLY A 55 0.04 -5.58 -3.18
CA GLY A 55 0.01 -4.13 -3.17
C GLY A 55 1.06 -3.51 -4.10
N PRO A 56 1.80 -2.46 -3.66
CA PRO A 56 2.88 -1.86 -4.43
C PRO A 56 4.00 -2.88 -4.71
N THR A 57 4.73 -2.67 -5.79
CA THR A 57 5.76 -3.61 -6.27
C THR A 57 7.12 -2.93 -6.40
N TRP A 58 7.14 -1.73 -6.96
CA TRP A 58 8.37 -1.07 -7.39
C TRP A 58 8.74 0.09 -6.50
N VAL A 59 10.05 0.33 -6.45
CA VAL A 59 10.66 1.54 -5.89
C VAL A 59 11.76 2.02 -6.84
N TRP A 60 12.08 3.31 -6.77
CA TRP A 60 13.13 3.96 -7.59
C TRP A 60 14.15 4.66 -6.68
N PRO A 61 15.03 3.93 -5.99
CA PRO A 61 15.98 4.56 -5.04
C PRO A 61 16.84 5.66 -5.66
N LYS A 62 17.12 5.57 -6.96
CA LYS A 62 17.83 6.61 -7.73
C LYS A 62 17.12 7.97 -7.70
N TYR A 63 15.78 7.97 -7.66
CA TYR A 63 14.92 9.15 -7.71
C TYR A 63 14.09 9.37 -6.44
N GLN A 64 14.10 8.42 -5.54
CA GLN A 64 13.37 8.38 -4.29
C GLN A 64 14.35 8.35 -3.09
N PRO A 65 14.87 9.52 -2.67
CA PRO A 65 15.93 9.58 -1.67
C PRO A 65 15.52 9.09 -0.28
N VAL A 66 14.23 9.20 0.08
CA VAL A 66 13.74 8.70 1.36
C VAL A 66 13.68 7.18 1.34
N VAL A 67 13.17 6.58 0.25
CA VAL A 67 13.24 5.12 0.04
C VAL A 67 14.69 4.65 0.12
N ALA A 68 15.62 5.27 -0.62
CA ALA A 68 17.03 4.88 -0.62
C ALA A 68 17.63 4.86 0.79
N ARG A 69 17.37 5.91 1.57
CA ARG A 69 17.85 6.04 2.95
C ARG A 69 17.23 5.00 3.89
N TRP A 70 15.91 4.77 3.80
CA TRP A 70 15.25 3.79 4.65
C TRP A 70 15.63 2.35 4.31
N LEU A 71 15.78 1.99 3.02
CA LEU A 71 16.30 0.69 2.61
C LEU A 71 17.70 0.44 3.20
N SER A 72 18.58 1.45 3.14
CA SER A 72 19.91 1.39 3.76
C SER A 72 19.85 1.26 5.28
N LYS A 73 19.03 2.09 5.95
CA LYS A 73 18.85 2.08 7.43
C LYS A 73 18.35 0.73 7.95
N LEU A 74 17.50 0.06 7.17
CA LEU A 74 16.89 -1.22 7.52
C LEU A 74 17.67 -2.43 6.99
N ASP A 75 18.79 -2.24 6.27
CA ASP A 75 19.58 -3.27 5.56
C ASP A 75 18.72 -4.12 4.60
N ILE A 76 17.79 -3.48 3.91
CA ILE A 76 16.88 -4.11 2.96
C ILE A 76 17.47 -4.02 1.55
N LYS A 77 17.64 -5.19 0.91
CA LYS A 77 18.22 -5.30 -0.43
C LYS A 77 17.16 -5.17 -1.51
N THR A 78 17.61 -4.73 -2.69
CA THR A 78 16.79 -4.64 -3.89
C THR A 78 17.39 -5.47 -5.03
N PHE A 79 16.58 -5.74 -6.04
CA PHE A 79 16.99 -6.37 -7.30
C PHE A 79 16.24 -5.73 -8.47
N GLU A 80 16.81 -5.83 -9.65
CA GLU A 80 16.22 -5.23 -10.85
C GLU A 80 14.95 -5.94 -11.29
N GLN A 81 13.99 -5.17 -11.80
CA GLN A 81 12.81 -5.73 -12.45
C GLN A 81 13.23 -6.40 -13.76
N PHE A 82 12.85 -7.66 -13.96
CA PHE A 82 13.07 -8.35 -15.22
C PHE A 82 12.20 -7.75 -16.32
N ASN A 83 12.82 -7.33 -17.42
CA ASN A 83 12.16 -6.72 -18.59
C ASN A 83 12.77 -7.20 -19.92
N GLU A 84 13.64 -8.22 -19.90
CA GLU A 84 14.29 -8.73 -21.10
C GLU A 84 13.31 -9.50 -21.98
N GLY A 85 13.44 -9.35 -23.31
CA GLY A 85 12.58 -9.98 -24.29
C GLY A 85 11.42 -9.09 -24.76
N ASN A 86 10.52 -9.67 -25.54
CA ASN A 86 9.38 -8.98 -26.09
C ASN A 86 8.19 -8.94 -25.11
N ALA A 87 7.55 -7.81 -25.03
CA ALA A 87 6.20 -7.69 -24.47
C ALA A 87 5.16 -8.11 -25.51
N VAL A 88 3.99 -8.54 -25.03
CA VAL A 88 2.83 -8.85 -25.87
C VAL A 88 1.83 -7.68 -25.77
N ILE A 89 1.44 -7.12 -26.90
CA ILE A 89 0.51 -6.00 -26.98
C ILE A 89 -0.73 -6.46 -27.72
N THR A 90 -1.91 -6.38 -27.07
CA THR A 90 -3.18 -6.88 -27.61
C THR A 90 -4.28 -5.81 -27.60
N GLY A 91 -5.26 -5.95 -28.52
CA GLY A 91 -6.41 -5.04 -28.62
C GLY A 91 -6.15 -3.73 -29.35
N TYR A 92 -5.05 -3.63 -30.10
CA TYR A 92 -4.72 -2.49 -30.98
C TYR A 92 -4.84 -2.84 -32.47
N GLY A 93 -5.04 -4.10 -32.78
CA GLY A 93 -5.22 -4.65 -34.11
C GLY A 93 -5.75 -6.09 -34.00
N PRO A 94 -5.96 -6.79 -35.13
CA PRO A 94 -6.47 -8.16 -35.13
C PRO A 94 -5.50 -9.16 -34.55
N GLU A 95 -4.19 -8.91 -34.71
CA GLU A 95 -3.13 -9.79 -34.23
C GLU A 95 -2.33 -9.14 -33.11
N PRO A 96 -1.79 -9.93 -32.15
CA PRO A 96 -0.87 -9.43 -31.12
C PRO A 96 0.42 -8.90 -31.73
N LEU A 97 0.92 -7.79 -31.17
CA LEU A 97 2.23 -7.24 -31.49
C LEU A 97 3.26 -7.71 -30.46
N TYR A 98 4.46 -8.04 -30.93
CA TYR A 98 5.60 -8.46 -30.11
C TYR A 98 6.74 -7.47 -30.29
N GLN A 99 7.06 -6.72 -29.22
CA GLN A 99 8.15 -5.75 -29.26
C GLN A 99 8.76 -5.54 -27.89
N PRO A 100 10.05 -5.15 -27.78
CA PRO A 100 10.65 -4.77 -26.52
C PRO A 100 9.89 -3.60 -25.90
N MET A 101 9.60 -3.70 -24.60
CA MET A 101 9.08 -2.62 -23.78
C MET A 101 10.00 -2.49 -22.56
N PRO A 102 11.05 -1.66 -22.64
CA PRO A 102 11.99 -1.53 -21.54
C PRO A 102 11.30 -1.00 -20.29
N GLY A 103 11.79 -1.41 -19.13
CA GLY A 103 11.37 -0.84 -17.84
C GLY A 103 11.81 0.61 -17.68
N GLN A 104 11.28 1.26 -16.66
CA GLN A 104 11.72 2.61 -16.29
C GLN A 104 13.13 2.54 -15.68
N ASP A 105 13.96 3.55 -15.99
CA ASP A 105 15.31 3.65 -15.42
C ASP A 105 15.27 3.69 -13.89
N GLY A 106 16.12 2.91 -13.26
CA GLY A 106 16.23 2.80 -11.81
C GLY A 106 15.06 2.09 -11.12
N MET A 107 14.15 1.47 -11.86
CA MET A 107 13.05 0.67 -11.32
C MET A 107 13.58 -0.64 -10.74
N VAL A 108 13.40 -0.83 -9.43
CA VAL A 108 13.83 -2.03 -8.72
C VAL A 108 12.70 -2.59 -7.85
N ARG A 109 12.89 -3.83 -7.41
CA ARG A 109 12.00 -4.52 -6.47
C ARG A 109 12.74 -4.79 -5.17
N ILE A 110 12.01 -4.82 -4.07
CA ILE A 110 12.55 -5.16 -2.75
C ILE A 110 12.66 -6.68 -2.62
N VAL A 111 13.78 -7.17 -2.13
CA VAL A 111 13.95 -8.60 -1.80
C VAL A 111 13.00 -8.95 -0.65
N GLY A 112 12.16 -9.96 -0.86
CA GLY A 112 11.08 -10.28 0.08
C GLY A 112 9.83 -9.38 -0.03
N GLY A 113 9.78 -8.53 -1.08
CA GLY A 113 8.67 -7.62 -1.33
C GLY A 113 8.60 -6.42 -0.37
N PRO A 114 7.72 -5.45 -0.63
CA PRO A 114 7.53 -4.27 0.24
C PRO A 114 7.06 -4.61 1.66
N THR A 115 6.51 -5.80 1.91
CA THR A 115 6.17 -6.26 3.27
C THR A 115 7.42 -6.41 4.15
N THR A 116 8.62 -6.55 3.58
CA THR A 116 9.87 -6.53 4.35
C THR A 116 10.05 -5.20 5.11
N LEU A 117 9.62 -4.06 4.53
CA LEU A 117 9.60 -2.78 5.25
C LEU A 117 8.66 -2.83 6.46
N ILE A 118 7.47 -3.38 6.29
CA ILE A 118 6.45 -3.50 7.35
C ILE A 118 6.95 -4.41 8.47
N ASP A 119 7.43 -5.60 8.11
CA ASP A 119 7.89 -6.61 9.07
C ASP A 119 9.08 -6.07 9.88
N THR A 120 10.08 -5.46 9.22
CA THR A 120 11.27 -4.91 9.90
C THR A 120 10.94 -3.74 10.82
N LEU A 121 10.05 -2.83 10.40
CA LEU A 121 9.61 -1.71 11.24
C LEU A 121 8.81 -2.21 12.45
N ALA A 122 7.92 -3.19 12.28
CA ALA A 122 7.14 -3.78 13.36
C ALA A 122 8.03 -4.54 14.35
N GLU A 123 9.05 -5.26 13.86
CA GLU A 123 10.03 -5.96 14.71
C GLU A 123 10.82 -4.97 15.57
N ARG A 124 11.33 -3.86 14.99
CA ARG A 124 12.04 -2.80 15.72
C ARG A 124 11.17 -2.11 16.77
N LEU A 125 9.90 -1.91 16.46
CA LEU A 125 8.94 -1.30 17.40
C LEU A 125 8.58 -2.25 18.55
N GLY A 126 8.57 -3.56 18.30
CA GLY A 126 8.12 -4.58 19.25
C GLY A 126 6.59 -4.76 19.23
N SER A 127 6.16 -6.02 19.29
CA SER A 127 4.74 -6.40 19.17
C SER A 127 3.86 -5.82 20.28
N SER A 128 4.37 -5.55 21.47
CA SER A 128 3.63 -4.92 22.57
C SER A 128 3.17 -3.49 22.25
N ASN A 129 3.82 -2.82 21.32
CA ASN A 129 3.51 -1.46 20.90
C ASN A 129 2.55 -1.39 19.72
N ILE A 130 2.10 -2.54 19.19
CA ILE A 130 1.15 -2.62 18.07
C ILE A 130 -0.08 -3.42 18.53
N ARG A 131 -1.26 -2.81 18.38
CA ARG A 131 -2.53 -3.45 18.69
C ARG A 131 -3.38 -3.51 17.41
N THR A 132 -3.61 -4.72 16.92
CA THR A 132 -4.52 -5.00 15.79
C THR A 132 -5.95 -5.23 16.29
N GLY A 133 -6.94 -5.14 15.38
CA GLY A 133 -8.36 -5.22 15.73
C GLY A 133 -8.83 -4.06 16.63
N ALA A 134 -8.09 -2.95 16.66
CA ALA A 134 -8.37 -1.78 17.47
C ALA A 134 -8.99 -0.67 16.61
N LEU A 135 -10.29 -0.76 16.36
CA LEU A 135 -11.01 0.23 15.55
C LEU A 135 -11.28 1.51 16.37
N VAL A 136 -10.62 2.59 15.97
CA VAL A 136 -10.88 3.93 16.54
C VAL A 136 -12.17 4.49 15.97
N THR A 137 -13.04 5.01 16.86
CA THR A 137 -14.34 5.60 16.50
C THR A 137 -14.42 7.09 16.85
N GLU A 138 -13.57 7.58 17.75
CA GLU A 138 -13.56 8.98 18.13
C GLU A 138 -12.16 9.44 18.56
N ILE A 139 -11.84 10.69 18.23
CA ILE A 139 -10.69 11.45 18.72
C ILE A 139 -11.24 12.75 19.30
N SER A 140 -11.11 12.96 20.60
CA SER A 140 -11.62 14.15 21.31
C SER A 140 -10.58 14.74 22.25
N GLU A 141 -10.75 16.03 22.58
CA GLU A 141 -9.92 16.68 23.59
C GLU A 141 -10.26 16.15 25.00
N ASP A 142 -9.22 16.00 25.82
CA ASP A 142 -9.31 15.67 27.24
C ASP A 142 -8.50 16.72 28.04
N GLY A 143 -9.06 17.90 28.11
CA GLY A 143 -8.35 19.06 28.66
C GLY A 143 -7.26 19.62 27.75
N PRO A 144 -6.41 20.53 28.24
CA PRO A 144 -5.46 21.26 27.42
C PRO A 144 -4.23 20.45 26.96
N GLU A 145 -3.96 19.32 27.62
CA GLU A 145 -2.70 18.58 27.40
C GLU A 145 -2.90 17.19 26.81
N ARG A 146 -4.13 16.70 26.72
CA ARG A 146 -4.41 15.30 26.36
C ARG A 146 -5.49 15.16 25.29
N ILE A 147 -5.40 14.05 24.59
CA ILE A 147 -6.39 13.59 23.62
C ILE A 147 -6.92 12.23 24.10
N THR A 148 -8.23 12.07 24.09
CA THR A 148 -8.89 10.78 24.30
C THR A 148 -9.22 10.14 22.95
N ILE A 149 -8.82 8.89 22.79
CA ILE A 149 -9.09 8.02 21.66
C ILE A 149 -10.08 6.96 22.15
N ARG A 150 -11.25 6.85 21.53
CA ARG A 150 -12.27 5.83 21.82
C ARG A 150 -12.20 4.73 20.77
N LEU A 151 -12.19 3.50 21.23
CA LEU A 151 -12.33 2.31 20.38
C LEU A 151 -13.82 1.91 20.26
N ASP A 152 -14.13 1.08 19.26
CA ASP A 152 -15.46 0.48 19.07
C ASP A 152 -15.87 -0.45 20.22
N SER A 153 -14.91 -1.04 20.92
CA SER A 153 -15.13 -1.80 22.16
C SER A 153 -15.64 -0.96 23.33
N GLY A 154 -15.63 0.38 23.21
CA GLY A 154 -15.92 1.33 24.30
C GLY A 154 -14.70 1.69 25.14
N GLU A 155 -13.56 1.04 24.95
CA GLU A 155 -12.29 1.39 25.62
C GLU A 155 -11.86 2.81 25.25
N MET A 156 -11.29 3.52 26.23
CA MET A 156 -10.71 4.84 26.04
C MET A 156 -9.21 4.82 26.34
N ILE A 157 -8.43 5.36 25.44
CA ILE A 157 -6.98 5.50 25.53
C ILE A 157 -6.65 6.98 25.57
N THR A 158 -5.79 7.42 26.47
CA THR A 158 -5.38 8.82 26.59
C THR A 158 -3.91 8.98 26.18
N ALA A 159 -3.65 9.97 25.33
CA ALA A 159 -2.31 10.30 24.85
C ALA A 159 -2.06 11.81 24.91
N ARG A 160 -0.79 12.22 24.90
CA ARG A 160 -0.40 13.64 24.73
C ARG A 160 -0.59 14.07 23.27
N ARG A 161 -0.35 13.18 22.32
CA ARG A 161 -0.49 13.43 20.87
C ARG A 161 -1.04 12.23 20.12
N VAL A 162 -1.66 12.53 18.99
CA VAL A 162 -2.21 11.54 18.05
C VAL A 162 -1.69 11.81 16.64
N ILE A 163 -1.16 10.78 16.00
CA ILE A 163 -0.80 10.80 14.57
C ILE A 163 -1.82 9.93 13.84
N VAL A 164 -2.59 10.53 12.92
CA VAL A 164 -3.59 9.82 12.11
C VAL A 164 -2.94 9.41 10.79
N ALA A 165 -2.64 8.11 10.66
CA ALA A 165 -1.97 7.49 9.52
C ALA A 165 -2.88 6.52 8.75
N ALA A 166 -4.18 6.81 8.70
CA ALA A 166 -5.21 6.04 8.02
C ALA A 166 -5.81 6.83 6.84
N PRO A 167 -6.45 6.15 5.84
CA PRO A 167 -7.01 6.81 4.66
C PRO A 167 -8.01 7.90 5.03
N LEU A 168 -7.82 9.13 4.49
CA LEU A 168 -8.55 10.32 4.93
C LEU A 168 -10.06 10.23 4.72
N ARG A 169 -10.52 9.67 3.60
CA ARG A 169 -11.95 9.47 3.34
C ARG A 169 -12.58 8.51 4.34
N VAL A 170 -11.85 7.46 4.73
CA VAL A 170 -12.30 6.52 5.76
C VAL A 170 -12.36 7.24 7.11
N VAL A 171 -11.30 7.94 7.51
CA VAL A 171 -11.25 8.72 8.76
C VAL A 171 -12.40 9.72 8.84
N ALA A 172 -12.64 10.52 7.78
CA ALA A 172 -13.69 11.53 7.74
C ALA A 172 -15.12 10.98 7.85
N THR A 173 -15.31 9.68 7.64
CA THR A 173 -16.63 9.03 7.70
C THR A 173 -16.83 8.11 8.88
N THR A 174 -15.75 7.59 9.47
CA THR A 174 -15.83 6.57 10.52
C THR A 174 -15.32 7.04 11.89
N ILE A 175 -14.52 8.11 11.93
CA ILE A 175 -13.98 8.64 13.19
C ILE A 175 -14.62 10.00 13.51
N ARG A 176 -15.28 10.06 14.64
CA ARG A 176 -15.83 11.32 15.15
C ARG A 176 -14.71 12.21 15.68
N MET A 177 -14.62 13.43 15.18
CA MET A 177 -13.64 14.46 15.57
C MET A 177 -14.36 15.78 15.88
N PRO A 178 -14.89 15.98 17.11
CA PRO A 178 -15.71 17.16 17.46
C PRO A 178 -14.96 18.49 17.31
N TRP A 179 -13.64 18.46 17.38
CA TRP A 179 -12.74 19.61 17.24
C TRP A 179 -12.47 20.00 15.78
N ALA A 180 -12.69 19.08 14.84
CA ALA A 180 -12.34 19.30 13.44
C ALA A 180 -13.29 20.29 12.77
N PRO A 181 -12.78 21.39 12.16
CA PRO A 181 -13.63 22.30 11.43
C PRO A 181 -14.22 21.65 10.17
N PRO A 182 -15.42 22.10 9.74
CA PRO A 182 -16.05 21.54 8.53
C PRO A 182 -15.18 21.61 7.28
N SER A 183 -14.30 22.60 7.15
CA SER A 183 -13.34 22.74 6.05
C SER A 183 -12.32 21.58 6.02
N LEU A 184 -11.82 21.15 7.16
CA LEU A 184 -10.92 20.00 7.26
C LEU A 184 -11.63 18.70 6.83
N ILE A 185 -12.83 18.45 7.37
CA ILE A 185 -13.61 17.25 6.99
C ILE A 185 -13.91 17.23 5.48
N LYS A 186 -14.22 18.40 4.91
CA LYS A 186 -14.43 18.53 3.46
C LYS A 186 -13.18 18.12 2.68
N VAL A 187 -12.02 18.67 3.01
CA VAL A 187 -10.77 18.37 2.29
C VAL A 187 -10.37 16.91 2.47
N MET A 188 -10.57 16.30 3.63
CA MET A 188 -10.35 14.87 3.84
C MET A 188 -11.21 14.01 2.90
N ARG A 189 -12.49 14.36 2.71
CA ARG A 189 -13.40 13.69 1.77
C ARG A 189 -13.02 13.90 0.31
N GLU A 190 -12.46 15.06 -0.02
CA GLU A 190 -11.99 15.41 -1.36
C GLU A 190 -10.62 14.78 -1.71
N THR A 191 -9.91 14.22 -0.73
CA THR A 191 -8.61 13.56 -0.94
C THR A 191 -8.80 12.06 -1.14
N PRO A 192 -8.73 11.55 -2.39
CA PRO A 192 -8.95 10.14 -2.68
C PRO A 192 -7.81 9.28 -2.16
N THR A 193 -8.13 8.07 -1.74
CA THR A 193 -7.14 7.06 -1.38
C THR A 193 -6.57 6.42 -2.64
N TRP A 194 -5.27 6.58 -2.88
CA TRP A 194 -4.63 6.06 -4.09
C TRP A 194 -4.76 4.55 -4.24
N MET A 195 -5.20 4.10 -5.41
CA MET A 195 -5.38 2.69 -5.78
C MET A 195 -6.42 1.93 -4.94
N SER A 196 -7.22 2.58 -4.10
CA SER A 196 -8.19 1.92 -3.20
C SER A 196 -9.29 1.16 -3.94
N SER A 197 -9.67 1.59 -5.14
CA SER A 197 -10.70 0.92 -5.96
C SER A 197 -10.13 -0.12 -6.94
N HIS A 198 -8.81 -0.34 -6.94
CA HIS A 198 -8.14 -1.24 -7.88
C HIS A 198 -8.08 -2.67 -7.38
N ALA A 199 -7.89 -3.60 -8.32
CA ALA A 199 -7.56 -4.98 -8.01
C ALA A 199 -6.30 -5.42 -8.75
N LYS A 200 -5.54 -6.28 -8.08
CA LYS A 200 -4.30 -6.87 -8.60
C LYS A 200 -4.43 -8.38 -8.58
N ALA A 201 -4.18 -9.02 -9.72
CA ALA A 201 -4.07 -10.46 -9.84
C ALA A 201 -2.59 -10.87 -9.78
N VAL A 202 -2.30 -11.94 -9.04
CA VAL A 202 -0.99 -12.59 -8.96
C VAL A 202 -1.15 -14.04 -9.32
N VAL A 203 -0.33 -14.54 -10.25
CA VAL A 203 -0.36 -15.91 -10.74
C VAL A 203 1.01 -16.54 -10.52
N LEU A 204 1.06 -17.62 -9.76
CA LEU A 204 2.28 -18.33 -9.43
C LEU A 204 2.48 -19.55 -10.35
N TYR A 205 3.71 -19.77 -10.76
CA TYR A 205 4.14 -20.91 -11.59
C TYR A 205 5.41 -21.54 -11.00
N ASP A 206 5.71 -22.75 -11.37
CA ASP A 206 6.94 -23.47 -10.97
C ASP A 206 8.20 -22.86 -11.59
N ARG A 207 8.08 -22.28 -12.79
CA ARG A 207 9.18 -21.61 -13.52
C ARG A 207 8.67 -20.51 -14.45
N PRO A 208 9.51 -19.54 -14.82
CA PRO A 208 9.15 -18.43 -15.71
C PRO A 208 9.22 -18.87 -17.19
N PHE A 209 8.33 -19.78 -17.62
CA PHE A 209 8.33 -20.41 -18.95
C PHE A 209 8.25 -19.42 -20.12
N TRP A 210 7.67 -18.23 -19.92
CA TRP A 210 7.62 -17.17 -20.94
C TRP A 210 9.01 -16.68 -21.34
N ARG A 211 9.99 -16.74 -20.46
CA ARG A 211 11.38 -16.36 -20.75
C ARG A 211 12.04 -17.31 -21.74
N ASP A 212 11.67 -18.60 -21.75
CA ASP A 212 12.19 -19.60 -22.66
C ASP A 212 11.80 -19.32 -24.13
N THR A 213 10.73 -18.57 -24.34
CA THR A 213 10.23 -18.17 -25.67
C THR A 213 10.62 -16.75 -26.05
N GLY A 214 11.52 -16.11 -25.30
CA GLY A 214 11.99 -14.74 -25.55
C GLY A 214 10.99 -13.66 -25.16
N LEU A 215 10.00 -13.98 -24.29
CA LEU A 215 9.03 -13.00 -23.79
C LEU A 215 9.47 -12.47 -22.43
N SER A 216 9.22 -11.18 -22.21
CA SER A 216 9.51 -10.50 -20.94
C SER A 216 8.49 -10.80 -19.82
N GLY A 217 7.39 -11.48 -20.12
CA GLY A 217 6.25 -11.62 -19.21
C GLY A 217 5.41 -10.35 -19.11
N ARG A 218 5.76 -9.29 -19.86
CA ARG A 218 4.97 -8.05 -19.92
C ARG A 218 3.87 -8.16 -20.98
N ILE A 219 2.66 -7.75 -20.59
CA ILE A 219 1.51 -7.65 -21.49
C ILE A 219 0.92 -6.25 -21.31
N ALA A 220 0.62 -5.57 -22.42
CA ALA A 220 -0.20 -4.37 -22.46
C ALA A 220 -1.47 -4.68 -23.26
N SER A 221 -2.64 -4.59 -22.65
CA SER A 221 -3.88 -5.08 -23.26
C SER A 221 -5.02 -4.08 -23.18
N ARG A 222 -5.77 -3.95 -24.28
CA ARG A 222 -7.08 -3.32 -24.32
C ARG A 222 -8.22 -4.34 -24.33
N THR A 223 -7.90 -5.62 -24.29
CA THR A 223 -8.86 -6.72 -24.32
C THR A 223 -8.57 -7.69 -23.15
N GLY A 224 -9.64 -8.28 -22.61
CA GLY A 224 -9.53 -9.15 -21.44
C GLY A 224 -9.46 -8.40 -20.10
N PRO A 225 -9.45 -9.15 -18.98
CA PRO A 225 -9.55 -8.58 -17.65
C PRO A 225 -8.27 -7.90 -17.16
N LEU A 226 -7.07 -8.29 -17.65
CA LEU A 226 -5.81 -7.66 -17.26
C LEU A 226 -5.40 -6.62 -18.29
N VAL A 227 -5.25 -5.37 -17.84
CA VAL A 227 -4.86 -4.24 -18.70
C VAL A 227 -3.34 -4.12 -18.83
N GLU A 228 -2.61 -4.53 -17.81
CA GLU A 228 -1.16 -4.54 -17.78
C GLU A 228 -0.68 -5.73 -16.94
N VAL A 229 0.30 -6.49 -17.46
CA VAL A 229 0.92 -7.63 -16.76
C VAL A 229 2.42 -7.47 -16.78
N HIS A 230 3.09 -7.95 -15.73
CA HIS A 230 4.54 -7.94 -15.59
C HIS A 230 5.06 -9.25 -15.03
N ASP A 231 6.28 -9.60 -15.40
CA ASP A 231 7.06 -10.62 -14.69
C ASP A 231 7.22 -10.18 -13.23
N HIS A 232 6.83 -11.07 -12.33
CA HIS A 232 6.87 -10.84 -10.89
C HIS A 232 7.68 -11.91 -10.17
N THR A 233 8.49 -12.63 -10.90
CA THR A 233 9.36 -13.67 -10.34
C THR A 233 10.24 -13.06 -9.24
N CYS A 234 10.27 -13.69 -8.08
CA CYS A 234 11.06 -13.21 -6.93
C CYS A 234 12.55 -13.37 -7.15
N ALA A 235 13.38 -12.71 -6.34
CA ALA A 235 14.85 -12.77 -6.45
C ALA A 235 15.42 -14.19 -6.41
N LYS A 236 14.74 -15.13 -5.72
CA LYS A 236 15.13 -16.54 -5.65
C LYS A 236 14.72 -17.38 -6.86
N MET A 237 14.02 -16.77 -7.84
CA MET A 237 13.54 -17.42 -9.07
C MET A 237 12.45 -18.49 -8.87
N LYS A 238 12.06 -18.82 -7.65
CA LYS A 238 11.02 -19.80 -7.31
C LYS A 238 10.21 -19.33 -6.10
N PRO A 239 8.88 -19.39 -6.21
CA PRO A 239 8.08 -19.61 -7.43
C PRO A 239 8.30 -18.48 -8.43
N ALA A 240 8.10 -18.78 -9.72
CA ALA A 240 7.94 -17.74 -10.72
C ALA A 240 6.55 -17.13 -10.60
N ALA A 241 6.42 -15.86 -10.96
CA ALA A 241 5.15 -15.17 -10.83
C ALA A 241 4.93 -14.16 -11.96
N LEU A 242 3.68 -13.95 -12.28
CA LEU A 242 3.17 -12.79 -13.01
C LEU A 242 2.25 -12.00 -12.10
N PHE A 243 2.22 -10.69 -12.23
CA PHE A 243 1.11 -9.90 -11.70
C PHE A 243 0.47 -9.07 -12.80
N GLY A 244 -0.81 -8.75 -12.64
CA GLY A 244 -1.51 -7.84 -13.54
C GLY A 244 -2.53 -6.97 -12.82
N PHE A 245 -2.76 -5.78 -13.37
CA PHE A 245 -3.84 -4.90 -12.93
C PHE A 245 -5.14 -5.30 -13.60
N VAL A 246 -6.18 -5.49 -12.78
CA VAL A 246 -7.51 -5.87 -13.27
C VAL A 246 -8.26 -4.63 -13.72
N GLY A 247 -8.63 -4.59 -15.00
CA GLY A 247 -9.36 -3.48 -15.62
C GLY A 247 -10.88 -3.52 -15.39
N TRP A 248 -11.43 -4.63 -14.90
CA TRP A 248 -12.85 -4.72 -14.55
C TRP A 248 -13.20 -3.77 -13.40
N SER A 249 -14.40 -3.18 -13.44
CA SER A 249 -14.89 -2.34 -12.35
C SER A 249 -15.06 -3.15 -11.05
N PRO A 250 -15.08 -2.50 -9.87
CA PRO A 250 -15.37 -3.18 -8.60
C PRO A 250 -16.65 -4.01 -8.62
N GLU A 251 -17.70 -3.47 -9.24
CA GLU A 251 -19.00 -4.16 -9.39
C GLU A 251 -18.90 -5.44 -10.24
N GLN A 252 -18.21 -5.36 -11.40
CA GLN A 252 -17.98 -6.54 -12.25
C GLN A 252 -17.17 -7.62 -11.54
N ARG A 253 -16.13 -7.23 -10.79
CA ARG A 253 -15.29 -8.18 -10.04
C ARG A 253 -16.08 -8.90 -8.95
N GLN A 254 -16.95 -8.18 -8.24
CA GLN A 254 -17.79 -8.74 -7.17
C GLN A 254 -18.92 -9.63 -7.70
N SER A 255 -19.54 -9.26 -8.83
CA SER A 255 -20.64 -10.01 -9.41
C SER A 255 -20.18 -11.31 -10.09
N SER A 256 -18.97 -11.39 -10.59
CA SER A 256 -18.49 -12.50 -11.42
C SER A 256 -17.07 -12.99 -11.08
N PRO A 257 -16.77 -13.31 -9.81
CA PRO A 257 -15.41 -13.64 -9.38
C PRO A 257 -14.83 -14.91 -10.02
N THR A 258 -15.67 -15.92 -10.29
CA THR A 258 -15.23 -17.16 -10.94
C THR A 258 -14.92 -16.94 -12.42
N GLN A 259 -15.76 -16.16 -13.11
CA GLN A 259 -15.53 -15.79 -14.50
C GLN A 259 -14.24 -14.96 -14.65
N LEU A 260 -14.02 -14.00 -13.75
CA LEU A 260 -12.79 -13.20 -13.77
C LEU A 260 -11.53 -14.08 -13.69
N LYS A 261 -11.50 -15.07 -12.80
CA LYS A 261 -10.36 -16.00 -12.70
C LYS A 261 -10.14 -16.78 -13.98
N GLN A 262 -11.21 -17.29 -14.59
CA GLN A 262 -11.11 -18.04 -15.84
C GLN A 262 -10.60 -17.17 -16.98
N GLU A 263 -11.15 -15.97 -17.14
CA GLU A 263 -10.74 -15.04 -18.21
C GLU A 263 -9.30 -14.55 -18.03
N ILE A 264 -8.81 -14.40 -16.80
CA ILE A 264 -7.39 -14.11 -16.53
C ILE A 264 -6.50 -15.24 -17.09
N LEU A 265 -6.83 -16.50 -16.80
CA LEU A 265 -6.05 -17.64 -17.28
C LEU A 265 -6.12 -17.80 -18.81
N ASP A 266 -7.27 -17.57 -19.39
CA ASP A 266 -7.48 -17.59 -20.84
C ASP A 266 -6.66 -16.48 -21.52
N GLN A 267 -6.68 -15.25 -20.99
CA GLN A 267 -5.88 -14.14 -21.50
C GLN A 267 -4.37 -14.44 -21.42
N LEU A 268 -3.90 -14.91 -20.26
CA LEU A 268 -2.48 -15.28 -20.09
C LEU A 268 -2.06 -16.40 -21.01
N SER A 269 -2.93 -17.42 -21.21
CA SER A 269 -2.69 -18.52 -22.11
C SER A 269 -2.61 -18.10 -23.57
N ASN A 270 -3.48 -17.18 -23.99
CA ASN A 270 -3.47 -16.61 -25.34
C ASN A 270 -2.21 -15.76 -25.59
N CYS A 271 -1.72 -15.02 -24.59
CA CYS A 271 -0.56 -14.14 -24.73
C CYS A 271 0.78 -14.87 -24.56
N LEU A 272 0.87 -15.81 -23.63
CA LEU A 272 2.15 -16.40 -23.19
C LEU A 272 2.25 -17.91 -23.51
N GLY A 273 1.19 -18.49 -24.07
CA GLY A 273 1.14 -19.90 -24.43
C GLY A 273 0.45 -20.80 -23.40
N LYS A 274 0.14 -22.03 -23.80
CA LYS A 274 -0.71 -22.99 -23.05
C LYS A 274 -0.22 -23.30 -21.64
N ALA A 275 1.05 -23.15 -21.34
CA ALA A 275 1.60 -23.35 -19.99
C ALA A 275 0.99 -22.37 -18.96
N ALA A 276 0.56 -21.19 -19.40
CA ALA A 276 -0.08 -20.20 -18.51
C ALA A 276 -1.44 -20.64 -17.97
N ALA A 277 -2.11 -21.60 -18.62
CA ALA A 277 -3.40 -22.12 -18.15
C ALA A 277 -3.32 -22.97 -16.87
N ASN A 278 -2.11 -23.41 -16.47
CA ASN A 278 -1.90 -24.33 -15.35
C ASN A 278 -1.01 -23.71 -14.26
N PRO A 279 -1.48 -22.69 -13.55
CA PRO A 279 -0.70 -22.07 -12.49
C PRO A 279 -0.68 -22.96 -11.23
N LEU A 280 0.32 -22.77 -10.38
CA LEU A 280 0.31 -23.28 -9.02
C LEU A 280 -0.79 -22.62 -8.18
N GLN A 281 -0.99 -21.30 -8.37
CA GLN A 281 -1.99 -20.52 -7.66
C GLN A 281 -2.34 -19.26 -8.44
N LEU A 282 -3.62 -18.84 -8.38
CA LEU A 282 -4.11 -17.53 -8.81
C LEU A 282 -4.77 -16.85 -7.62
N MET A 283 -4.30 -15.65 -7.31
CA MET A 283 -4.85 -14.82 -6.25
C MET A 283 -5.24 -13.46 -6.81
N ILE A 284 -6.33 -12.90 -6.28
CA ILE A 284 -6.79 -11.56 -6.63
C ILE A 284 -6.94 -10.78 -5.32
N GLN A 285 -6.17 -9.71 -5.18
CA GLN A 285 -6.38 -8.71 -4.14
C GLN A 285 -7.26 -7.60 -4.71
N ASP A 286 -8.50 -7.56 -4.27
CA ASP A 286 -9.44 -6.49 -4.59
C ASP A 286 -9.49 -5.51 -3.41
N TRP A 287 -8.86 -4.35 -3.55
CA TRP A 287 -8.83 -3.33 -2.51
C TRP A 287 -10.19 -2.68 -2.30
N ALA A 288 -11.06 -2.69 -3.32
CA ALA A 288 -12.42 -2.15 -3.25
C ALA A 288 -13.33 -2.88 -2.24
N THR A 289 -12.93 -4.05 -1.76
CA THR A 289 -13.67 -4.81 -0.76
C THR A 289 -13.23 -4.56 0.68
N ASN A 290 -12.16 -3.80 0.90
CA ASN A 290 -11.65 -3.52 2.24
C ASN A 290 -12.15 -2.17 2.79
N PRO A 291 -13.13 -2.16 3.73
CA PRO A 291 -13.69 -0.92 4.28
C PRO A 291 -12.71 -0.11 5.14
N ARG A 292 -11.52 -0.65 5.44
CA ARG A 292 -10.45 0.09 6.13
C ARG A 292 -9.58 0.90 5.16
N ILE A 293 -9.71 0.64 3.85
CA ILE A 293 -8.92 1.28 2.79
C ILE A 293 -9.80 2.13 1.89
N VAL A 294 -11.01 1.64 1.55
CA VAL A 294 -11.93 2.25 0.59
C VAL A 294 -13.17 2.78 1.29
N ASN A 295 -13.68 3.86 0.76
CA ASN A 295 -14.97 4.44 1.13
C ASN A 295 -15.83 4.57 -0.14
N GLU A 296 -17.14 4.80 -0.01
CA GLU A 296 -18.06 4.92 -1.13
C GLU A 296 -17.62 5.97 -2.18
N LEU A 297 -17.03 7.09 -1.73
CA LEU A 297 -16.50 8.10 -2.64
C LEU A 297 -15.32 7.58 -3.49
N ASP A 298 -14.51 6.66 -2.97
CA ASP A 298 -13.42 6.06 -3.74
C ASP A 298 -13.94 5.12 -4.84
N LEU A 299 -15.12 4.52 -4.66
CA LEU A 299 -15.78 3.66 -5.65
C LEU A 299 -16.51 4.45 -6.73
N THR A 300 -17.20 5.54 -6.34
CA THR A 300 -18.01 6.36 -7.24
C THR A 300 -17.21 7.46 -7.94
N GLN A 301 -16.13 7.92 -7.31
CA GLN A 301 -15.23 8.97 -7.80
C GLN A 301 -13.77 8.50 -7.62
N PRO A 302 -13.34 7.49 -8.40
CA PRO A 302 -11.97 6.98 -8.30
C PRO A 302 -10.98 8.11 -8.62
N GLY A 303 -10.02 8.29 -7.72
CA GLY A 303 -9.01 9.34 -7.88
C GLY A 303 -8.01 9.02 -8.98
N SER A 304 -7.55 10.06 -9.68
CA SER A 304 -6.27 10.02 -10.40
C SER A 304 -5.11 9.92 -9.41
N HIS A 305 -3.88 9.79 -9.92
CA HIS A 305 -2.68 9.84 -9.07
C HIS A 305 -2.75 11.10 -8.18
N PRO A 306 -2.53 10.99 -6.86
CA PRO A 306 -2.67 12.12 -5.97
C PRO A 306 -1.74 13.26 -6.38
N ASN A 307 -2.30 14.46 -6.52
CA ASN A 307 -1.52 15.68 -6.52
C ASN A 307 -1.11 16.03 -5.09
N VAL A 308 -0.18 16.97 -4.94
CA VAL A 308 0.17 17.47 -3.61
C VAL A 308 -1.11 17.97 -2.93
N SER A 309 -1.43 17.41 -1.77
CA SER A 309 -2.64 17.74 -1.02
C SER A 309 -2.59 19.18 -0.49
N PRO A 310 -3.76 19.80 -0.20
CA PRO A 310 -3.83 21.11 0.41
C PRO A 310 -3.05 21.20 1.72
N ASP A 311 -2.49 22.39 2.00
CA ASP A 311 -1.62 22.64 3.16
C ASP A 311 -2.30 22.31 4.49
N ASN A 312 -3.59 22.57 4.62
CA ASN A 312 -4.34 22.27 5.83
C ASN A 312 -4.36 20.79 6.25
N LEU A 313 -4.09 19.86 5.35
CA LEU A 313 -3.90 18.44 5.74
C LEU A 313 -2.50 18.17 6.32
N ARG A 314 -1.56 19.10 6.18
CA ARG A 314 -0.21 19.05 6.77
C ARG A 314 -0.08 19.89 8.03
N GLU A 315 -1.11 20.67 8.35
CA GLU A 315 -1.16 21.45 9.60
C GLU A 315 -1.27 20.53 10.82
N GLN A 316 -0.86 21.07 11.94
CA GLN A 316 -1.07 20.46 13.24
C GLN A 316 -2.32 21.09 13.90
N TYR A 317 -3.16 20.24 14.43
CA TYR A 317 -4.41 20.64 15.09
C TYR A 317 -4.33 20.51 16.61
N LEU A 318 -5.20 21.20 17.32
CA LEU A 318 -5.27 21.18 18.79
C LEU A 318 -3.92 21.53 19.42
N ASP A 319 -3.33 22.64 19.01
CA ASP A 319 -2.02 23.11 19.50
C ASP A 319 -0.90 22.06 19.30
N GLY A 320 -0.91 21.41 18.14
CA GLY A 320 0.08 20.40 17.76
C GLY A 320 -0.17 18.99 18.31
N ARG A 321 -1.33 18.75 18.96
CA ARG A 321 -1.64 17.44 19.55
C ARG A 321 -2.22 16.43 18.57
N VAL A 322 -2.70 16.85 17.41
CA VAL A 322 -3.21 15.98 16.34
C VAL A 322 -2.62 16.39 15.00
N GLN A 323 -2.09 15.41 14.25
CA GLN A 323 -1.64 15.62 12.87
C GLN A 323 -1.94 14.40 11.98
N PHE A 324 -2.02 14.63 10.66
CA PHE A 324 -2.26 13.58 9.68
C PHE A 324 -0.94 13.17 9.02
N ALA A 325 -0.72 11.86 8.91
CA ALA A 325 0.51 11.29 8.34
C ALA A 325 0.22 10.10 7.42
N VAL A 326 -0.75 10.23 6.53
CA VAL A 326 -1.02 9.25 5.47
C VAL A 326 -0.26 9.62 4.20
N SER A 327 0.09 8.65 3.36
CA SER A 327 0.94 8.88 2.17
C SER A 327 0.42 9.95 1.22
N GLU A 328 -0.90 10.13 1.12
CA GLU A 328 -1.55 11.13 0.28
C GLU A 328 -1.28 12.58 0.74
N VAL A 329 -0.90 12.78 1.99
CA VAL A 329 -0.57 14.09 2.56
C VAL A 329 0.88 14.50 2.27
N SER A 330 1.71 13.55 1.88
CA SER A 330 3.13 13.82 1.61
C SER A 330 3.33 14.78 0.43
N GLU A 331 4.24 15.73 0.56
CA GLU A 331 4.69 16.58 -0.55
C GLU A 331 5.53 15.82 -1.57
N ARG A 332 6.14 14.71 -1.15
CA ARG A 332 6.97 13.85 -2.00
C ARG A 332 6.21 12.62 -2.39
N SER A 333 6.04 12.39 -3.68
CA SER A 333 5.42 11.17 -4.24
C SER A 333 4.19 10.71 -3.45
N PRO A 334 3.13 11.54 -3.31
CA PRO A 334 1.96 11.21 -2.51
C PRO A 334 1.32 9.89 -2.99
N GLY A 335 0.82 9.10 -2.06
CA GLY A 335 0.23 7.78 -2.34
C GLY A 335 1.25 6.65 -2.57
N LEU A 336 2.55 6.93 -2.70
CA LEU A 336 3.59 5.93 -2.96
C LEU A 336 4.37 5.56 -1.68
N ILE A 337 5.23 4.53 -1.76
CA ILE A 337 6.14 4.11 -0.67
C ILE A 337 7.01 5.27 -0.20
N GLU A 338 7.59 6.05 -1.14
CA GLU A 338 8.39 7.25 -0.83
C GLU A 338 7.61 8.24 0.04
N GLY A 339 6.37 8.55 -0.37
CA GLY A 339 5.50 9.47 0.37
C GLY A 339 5.12 8.95 1.75
N ALA A 340 4.86 7.65 1.88
CA ALA A 340 4.53 7.05 3.17
C ALA A 340 5.68 7.11 4.16
N LEU A 341 6.90 6.79 3.72
CA LEU A 341 8.11 6.91 4.54
C LEU A 341 8.39 8.37 4.92
N ALA A 342 8.31 9.28 3.94
CA ALA A 342 8.59 10.69 4.15
C ALA A 342 7.66 11.34 5.17
N ILE A 343 6.35 11.15 5.03
CA ILE A 343 5.37 11.76 5.92
C ILE A 343 5.38 11.13 7.32
N GLY A 344 5.59 9.82 7.41
CA GLY A 344 5.71 9.14 8.70
C GLY A 344 6.90 9.64 9.50
N GLU A 345 8.05 9.76 8.86
CA GLU A 345 9.26 10.31 9.48
C GLU A 345 9.11 11.79 9.85
N SER A 346 8.54 12.61 8.96
CA SER A 346 8.29 14.03 9.24
C SER A 346 7.40 14.21 10.47
N ALA A 347 6.31 13.44 10.57
CA ALA A 347 5.41 13.50 11.71
C ALA A 347 6.09 13.17 13.05
N ALA A 348 7.02 12.21 13.03
CA ALA A 348 7.83 11.90 14.21
C ALA A 348 8.82 13.02 14.56
N ILE A 349 9.51 13.58 13.56
CA ILE A 349 10.46 14.68 13.76
C ILE A 349 9.76 15.93 14.30
N ASP A 350 8.57 16.26 13.80
CA ASP A 350 7.78 17.41 14.26
C ASP A 350 7.40 17.27 15.73
N PHE A 351 7.07 16.04 16.18
CA PHE A 351 6.88 15.78 17.59
C PHE A 351 8.17 15.99 18.40
N LEU A 352 9.28 15.40 17.98
CA LEU A 352 10.54 15.48 18.70
C LEU A 352 11.04 16.92 18.90
N ARG A 353 10.84 17.80 17.90
CA ARG A 353 11.18 19.23 18.00
C ARG A 353 10.39 20.00 19.07
N THR A 354 9.28 19.47 19.54
CA THR A 354 8.46 20.13 20.54
C THR A 354 8.71 19.65 21.96
N VAL A 355 9.43 18.54 22.13
CA VAL A 355 9.70 17.92 23.44
C VAL A 355 11.18 17.92 23.81
N LEU A 356 12.06 18.20 22.83
CA LEU A 356 13.50 18.47 22.99
C LEU A 356 13.78 19.97 22.98
#